data_849aa11729ffe1e8214ba19d51c28bd7
#
_entry.id   849aa11729ffe1e8214ba19d51c28bd7
#
_cell.length_a   1.000
_cell.length_b   1.000
_cell.length_c   1.000
_cell.angle_alpha   90.00
_cell.angle_beta   90.00
_cell.angle_gamma   90.00
#
_symmetry.space_group_name_H-M   'P 1'
#
loop_
_entity.id
_entity.type
_entity.pdbx_description
1 polymer ?
#
loop_
_entity_poly.entity_id
_entity_poly.type
_entity_poly.pdbx_seq_one_letter_code
_entity_poly.pdbx_strand_id
1 'polypeptide(L)'
;MDLAVTLFDKDGFKFSCLKKNHYSLTFTMENNKIVLSKIIDFGLIKLIYDLNPDVYEKVNIETLNNNEVILTLLMKHFFEDLGLPQRYSFIHMKKEVEEGKINFIAQSIKSHKPEGMPGDAELMALKNMIAICDIITPHKVNFSFNVIFDDEMKFPPFAEKMVGMILYKIFKRVKQFIENVRL
;
A
#
# COMPACT_ATOMS: atom_id res chain seq x y z
N MET A 1 -18.26 -4.16 20.63
CA MET A 1 -17.74 -3.15 19.66
C MET A 1 -16.23 -3.14 19.80
N ASP A 2 -15.50 -3.65 18.82
CA ASP A 2 -14.05 -3.53 18.83
C ASP A 2 -13.72 -2.06 18.57
N LEU A 3 -13.17 -1.39 19.58
CA LEU A 3 -12.73 -0.01 19.45
C LEU A 3 -11.50 0.05 18.55
N ALA A 4 -11.52 0.92 17.56
CA ALA A 4 -10.34 1.18 16.73
C ALA A 4 -9.16 1.59 17.61
N VAL A 5 -8.01 0.93 17.42
CA VAL A 5 -6.79 1.21 18.16
C VAL A 5 -5.80 1.93 17.27
N THR A 6 -5.40 3.14 17.66
CA THR A 6 -4.32 3.85 16.98
C THR A 6 -2.99 3.19 17.33
N LEU A 7 -2.31 2.63 16.34
CA LEU A 7 -1.01 1.96 16.49
C LEU A 7 0.15 2.96 16.44
N PHE A 8 0.03 4.01 15.63
CA PHE A 8 0.87 5.20 15.70
C PHE A 8 0.19 6.44 15.08
N ASP A 9 0.61 7.61 15.54
CA ASP A 9 0.25 8.92 15.01
C ASP A 9 1.51 9.80 15.04
N LYS A 10 2.11 10.02 13.86
CA LYS A 10 3.40 10.70 13.74
C LYS A 10 3.58 11.36 12.39
N ASP A 11 4.12 12.58 12.38
CA ASP A 11 4.47 13.34 11.17
C ASP A 11 3.30 13.48 10.18
N GLY A 12 2.06 13.55 10.70
CA GLY A 12 0.83 13.64 9.89
C GLY A 12 0.36 12.30 9.31
N PHE A 13 1.01 11.18 9.68
CA PHE A 13 0.56 9.83 9.37
C PHE A 13 -0.14 9.23 10.58
N LYS A 14 -1.33 8.70 10.36
CA LYS A 14 -2.07 7.96 11.38
C LYS A 14 -2.35 6.54 10.89
N PHE A 15 -1.88 5.55 11.65
CA PHE A 15 -2.11 4.14 11.39
C PHE A 15 -2.92 3.52 12.52
N SER A 16 -4.00 2.86 12.18
CA SER A 16 -4.94 2.29 13.15
C SER A 16 -5.33 0.87 12.77
N CYS A 17 -5.49 0.03 13.78
CA CYS A 17 -6.17 -1.24 13.67
C CYS A 17 -7.66 -1.00 13.99
N LEU A 18 -8.53 -1.21 13.02
CA LEU A 18 -9.98 -0.99 13.16
C LEU A 18 -10.66 -2.21 13.79
N LYS A 19 -10.19 -3.39 13.43
CA LYS A 19 -10.52 -4.70 13.99
C LYS A 19 -9.47 -5.71 13.50
N LYS A 20 -9.56 -6.95 13.94
CA LYS A 20 -8.64 -8.02 13.49
C LYS A 20 -8.50 -8.01 11.97
N ASN A 21 -7.26 -8.01 11.47
CA ASN A 21 -6.90 -8.00 10.05
C ASN A 21 -7.43 -6.82 9.23
N HIS A 22 -7.90 -5.75 9.89
CA HIS A 22 -8.40 -4.55 9.22
C HIS A 22 -7.65 -3.32 9.71
N TYR A 23 -6.91 -2.69 8.82
CA TYR A 23 -6.03 -1.56 9.12
C TYR A 23 -6.37 -0.35 8.25
N SER A 24 -6.12 0.83 8.81
CA SER A 24 -6.28 2.11 8.12
C SER A 24 -5.02 2.96 8.28
N LEU A 25 -4.57 3.56 7.17
CA LEU A 25 -3.50 4.56 7.15
C LEU A 25 -4.03 5.83 6.50
N THR A 26 -3.84 6.98 7.14
CA THR A 26 -4.24 8.28 6.60
C THR A 26 -3.07 9.25 6.64
N PHE A 27 -2.95 10.08 5.61
CA PHE A 27 -1.99 11.19 5.54
C PHE A 27 -2.40 12.17 4.44
N THR A 28 -1.78 13.35 4.45
CA THR A 28 -2.00 14.39 3.45
C THR A 28 -0.71 14.65 2.67
N MET A 29 -0.82 14.85 1.36
CA MET A 29 0.25 15.38 0.51
C MET A 29 -0.10 16.77 -0.01
N GLU A 30 0.91 17.64 -0.08
CA GLU A 30 0.77 19.00 -0.60
C GLU A 30 2.00 19.40 -1.39
N ASN A 31 1.81 19.97 -2.60
CA ASN A 31 2.88 20.56 -3.40
C ASN A 31 2.33 21.69 -4.26
N ASN A 32 2.78 22.91 -3.98
CA ASN A 32 2.32 24.13 -4.66
C ASN A 32 2.83 24.28 -6.11
N LYS A 33 3.73 23.41 -6.56
CA LYS A 33 4.37 23.48 -7.89
C LYS A 33 3.74 22.53 -8.91
N ILE A 34 3.14 21.45 -8.45
CA ILE A 34 2.57 20.43 -9.32
C ILE A 34 1.09 20.22 -9.01
N VAL A 35 0.32 19.85 -10.05
CA VAL A 35 -1.08 19.47 -9.90
C VAL A 35 -1.12 17.99 -9.50
N LEU A 36 -1.38 17.72 -8.23
CA LEU A 36 -1.30 16.37 -7.65
C LEU A 36 -2.27 15.39 -8.32
N SER A 37 -3.47 15.82 -8.69
CA SER A 37 -4.44 14.94 -9.36
C SER A 37 -3.96 14.37 -10.70
N LYS A 38 -3.00 15.03 -11.36
CA LYS A 38 -2.42 14.56 -12.64
C LYS A 38 -1.39 13.48 -12.49
N ILE A 39 -0.84 13.30 -11.28
CA ILE A 39 0.18 12.28 -11.00
C ILE A 39 -0.36 11.07 -10.24
N ILE A 40 -1.62 11.12 -9.78
CA ILE A 40 -2.25 10.01 -9.06
C ILE A 40 -2.79 9.01 -10.08
N ASP A 41 -1.92 8.11 -10.50
CA ASP A 41 -2.17 7.01 -11.43
C ASP A 41 -1.31 5.78 -11.10
N PHE A 42 -1.21 4.82 -11.99
CA PHE A 42 -0.34 3.66 -11.82
C PHE A 42 1.17 4.01 -11.85
N GLY A 43 1.55 5.17 -12.40
CA GLY A 43 2.90 5.70 -12.29
C GLY A 43 3.27 6.05 -10.85
N LEU A 44 2.32 6.60 -10.08
CA LEU A 44 2.52 6.80 -8.64
C LEU A 44 2.67 5.46 -7.91
N ILE A 45 1.88 4.45 -8.27
CA ILE A 45 2.01 3.10 -7.69
C ILE A 45 3.42 2.55 -7.96
N LYS A 46 3.92 2.68 -9.20
CA LYS A 46 5.29 2.29 -9.54
C LYS A 46 6.32 3.06 -8.71
N LEU A 47 6.16 4.37 -8.56
CA LEU A 47 7.04 5.22 -7.77
C LEU A 47 7.11 4.77 -6.30
N ILE A 48 6.01 4.33 -5.71
CA ILE A 48 5.97 3.80 -4.34
C ILE A 48 6.98 2.64 -4.19
N TYR A 49 7.04 1.74 -5.16
CA TYR A 49 7.96 0.61 -5.12
C TYR A 49 9.40 1.03 -5.45
N ASP A 50 9.60 1.87 -6.45
CA ASP A 50 10.93 2.34 -6.88
C ASP A 50 11.66 3.11 -5.76
N LEU A 51 10.93 3.84 -4.92
CA LEU A 51 11.48 4.55 -3.77
C LEU A 51 11.79 3.66 -2.55
N ASN A 52 11.37 2.40 -2.57
CA ASN A 52 11.50 1.48 -1.44
C ASN A 52 12.18 0.14 -1.80
N PRO A 53 13.39 0.17 -2.43
CA PRO A 53 14.09 -1.05 -2.84
C PRO A 53 14.58 -1.90 -1.65
N ASP A 54 14.61 -1.34 -0.46
CA ASP A 54 14.92 -2.03 0.79
C ASP A 54 13.72 -2.78 1.39
N VAL A 55 12.52 -2.57 0.86
CA VAL A 55 11.29 -3.27 1.26
C VAL A 55 10.95 -4.38 0.27
N TYR A 56 11.13 -4.13 -1.02
CA TYR A 56 10.75 -5.04 -2.10
C TYR A 56 11.97 -5.67 -2.76
N GLU A 57 11.93 -6.99 -2.93
CA GLU A 57 12.95 -7.75 -3.66
C GLU A 57 12.63 -7.84 -5.15
N LYS A 58 11.35 -8.06 -5.48
CA LYS A 58 10.85 -8.09 -6.85
C LYS A 58 9.55 -7.29 -6.95
N VAL A 59 9.42 -6.57 -8.03
CA VAL A 59 8.21 -5.81 -8.37
C VAL A 59 7.93 -5.99 -9.85
N ASN A 60 6.72 -6.44 -10.19
CA ASN A 60 6.22 -6.48 -11.55
C ASN A 60 4.83 -5.86 -11.61
N ILE A 61 4.63 -4.99 -12.59
CA ILE A 61 3.35 -4.33 -12.86
C ILE A 61 2.97 -4.67 -14.30
N GLU A 62 1.92 -5.46 -14.45
CA GLU A 62 1.35 -5.83 -15.74
C GLU A 62 0.11 -4.98 -16.01
N THR A 63 0.15 -4.16 -17.05
CA THR A 63 -0.98 -3.32 -17.45
C THR A 63 -1.98 -4.14 -18.26
N LEU A 64 -3.20 -4.28 -17.75
CA LEU A 64 -4.30 -4.93 -18.48
C LEU A 64 -5.02 -3.95 -19.40
N ASN A 65 -5.27 -2.74 -18.90
CA ASN A 65 -5.87 -1.60 -19.62
C ASN A 65 -5.58 -0.30 -18.87
N ASN A 66 -6.17 0.81 -19.30
CA ASN A 66 -5.93 2.13 -18.70
C ASN A 66 -6.33 2.24 -17.22
N ASN A 67 -7.20 1.34 -16.75
CA ASN A 67 -7.76 1.39 -15.40
C ASN A 67 -7.46 0.16 -14.56
N GLU A 68 -6.75 -0.83 -15.10
CA GLU A 68 -6.50 -2.10 -14.39
C GLU A 68 -5.08 -2.59 -14.60
N VAL A 69 -4.48 -3.06 -13.52
CA VAL A 69 -3.15 -3.68 -13.51
C VAL A 69 -3.14 -4.94 -12.64
N ILE A 70 -2.18 -5.82 -12.91
CA ILE A 70 -1.80 -6.89 -12.01
C ILE A 70 -0.44 -6.52 -11.40
N LEU A 71 -0.38 -6.57 -10.06
CA LEU A 71 0.83 -6.36 -9.29
C LEU A 71 1.33 -7.68 -8.74
N THR A 72 2.60 -7.98 -9.00
CA THR A 72 3.31 -9.10 -8.39
C THR A 72 4.48 -8.55 -7.61
N LEU A 73 4.46 -8.70 -6.28
CA LEU A 73 5.43 -8.14 -5.36
C LEU A 73 6.03 -9.25 -4.52
N LEU A 74 7.35 -9.30 -4.41
CA LEU A 74 8.04 -10.09 -3.41
C LEU A 74 8.70 -9.15 -2.42
N MET A 75 8.31 -9.24 -1.16
CA MET A 75 8.93 -8.45 -0.10
C MET A 75 10.28 -9.05 0.32
N LYS A 76 11.17 -8.23 0.85
CA LYS A 76 12.37 -8.72 1.53
C LYS A 76 11.98 -9.67 2.67
N HIS A 77 12.82 -10.64 2.96
CA HIS A 77 12.56 -11.60 4.03
C HIS A 77 12.87 -11.00 5.41
N PHE A 78 11.99 -10.13 5.89
CA PHE A 78 12.20 -9.34 7.11
C PHE A 78 12.29 -10.14 8.41
N PHE A 79 11.71 -11.34 8.43
CA PHE A 79 11.56 -12.14 9.65
C PHE A 79 12.15 -13.55 9.50
N GLU A 80 13.17 -13.69 8.65
CA GLU A 80 13.86 -14.96 8.44
C GLU A 80 14.40 -15.52 9.75
N ASP A 81 15.06 -14.68 10.55
CA ASP A 81 15.63 -15.06 11.86
C ASP A 81 14.57 -15.53 12.87
N LEU A 82 13.30 -15.21 12.65
CA LEU A 82 12.17 -15.63 13.48
C LEU A 82 11.44 -16.85 12.88
N GLY A 83 11.96 -17.42 11.80
CA GLY A 83 11.36 -18.57 11.12
C GLY A 83 10.04 -18.24 10.41
N LEU A 84 9.72 -16.97 10.16
CA LEU A 84 8.53 -16.59 9.42
C LEU A 84 8.82 -16.63 7.91
N PRO A 85 7.84 -17.06 7.09
CA PRO A 85 8.04 -17.17 5.66
C PRO A 85 8.17 -15.79 5.00
N GLN A 86 8.93 -15.73 3.91
CA GLN A 86 8.92 -14.58 3.02
C GLN A 86 7.52 -14.37 2.45
N ARG A 87 7.11 -13.12 2.28
CA ARG A 87 5.76 -12.79 1.81
C ARG A 87 5.79 -12.24 0.38
N TYR A 88 4.81 -12.64 -0.41
CA TYR A 88 4.54 -12.04 -1.71
C TYR A 88 3.10 -11.55 -1.78
N SER A 89 2.86 -10.58 -2.65
CA SER A 89 1.52 -10.11 -3.01
C SER A 89 1.28 -10.37 -4.50
N PHE A 90 0.11 -10.87 -4.82
CA PHE A 90 -0.36 -11.04 -6.18
C PHE A 90 -1.76 -10.45 -6.27
N ILE A 91 -1.86 -9.28 -6.89
CA ILE A 91 -2.99 -8.36 -6.69
C ILE A 91 -3.53 -7.92 -8.04
N HIS A 92 -4.84 -8.01 -8.23
CA HIS A 92 -5.57 -7.26 -9.25
C HIS A 92 -5.98 -5.92 -8.67
N MET A 93 -5.59 -4.83 -9.32
CA MET A 93 -5.89 -3.46 -8.89
C MET A 93 -6.64 -2.71 -9.99
N LYS A 94 -7.70 -2.03 -9.60
CA LYS A 94 -8.51 -1.18 -10.47
C LYS A 94 -8.47 0.26 -9.99
N LYS A 95 -8.34 1.20 -10.93
CA LYS A 95 -8.46 2.63 -10.70
C LYS A 95 -9.85 3.11 -11.10
N GLU A 96 -10.51 3.85 -10.23
CA GLU A 96 -11.78 4.51 -10.49
C GLU A 96 -11.62 6.02 -10.24
N VAL A 97 -12.12 6.83 -11.16
CA VAL A 97 -12.06 8.29 -11.07
C VAL A 97 -13.47 8.81 -10.93
N GLU A 98 -13.71 9.54 -9.85
CA GLU A 98 -14.96 10.25 -9.55
C GLU A 98 -14.67 11.75 -9.42
N GLU A 99 -15.70 12.57 -9.34
CA GLU A 99 -15.52 14.00 -9.11
C GLU A 99 -14.83 14.25 -7.76
N GLY A 100 -13.63 14.86 -7.80
CA GLY A 100 -12.84 15.15 -6.61
C GLY A 100 -12.18 13.94 -5.94
N LYS A 101 -12.27 12.74 -6.52
CA LYS A 101 -11.69 11.51 -5.94
C LYS A 101 -11.05 10.62 -6.99
N ILE A 102 -9.95 9.98 -6.59
CA ILE A 102 -9.35 8.87 -7.32
C ILE A 102 -9.24 7.70 -6.35
N ASN A 103 -9.84 6.58 -6.71
CA ASN A 103 -9.85 5.37 -5.90
C ASN A 103 -9.02 4.28 -6.57
N PHE A 104 -8.24 3.56 -5.78
CA PHE A 104 -7.60 2.30 -6.18
C PHE A 104 -8.21 1.18 -5.33
N ILE A 105 -8.81 0.21 -5.99
CA ILE A 105 -9.47 -0.93 -5.37
C ILE A 105 -8.68 -2.16 -5.76
N ALA A 106 -8.29 -2.96 -4.78
CA ALA A 106 -7.46 -4.13 -5.01
C ALA A 106 -7.85 -5.33 -4.16
N GLN A 107 -7.60 -6.51 -4.69
CA GLN A 107 -7.76 -7.79 -4.01
C GLN A 107 -6.72 -8.79 -4.50
N SER A 108 -6.40 -9.77 -3.67
CA SER A 108 -5.47 -10.82 -4.04
C SER A 108 -6.05 -11.77 -5.09
N ILE A 109 -5.19 -12.16 -6.04
CA ILE A 109 -5.41 -13.28 -6.94
C ILE A 109 -4.89 -14.53 -6.21
N LYS A 110 -5.77 -15.51 -6.01
CA LYS A 110 -5.48 -16.73 -5.22
C LYS A 110 -5.43 -18.00 -6.06
N SER A 111 -5.72 -17.90 -7.36
CA SER A 111 -5.87 -19.05 -8.24
C SER A 111 -4.58 -19.87 -8.43
N HIS A 112 -3.43 -19.19 -8.36
CA HIS A 112 -2.11 -19.79 -8.53
C HIS A 112 -1.01 -18.90 -7.92
N LYS A 113 0.16 -19.48 -7.67
CA LYS A 113 1.37 -18.74 -7.32
C LYS A 113 2.01 -18.20 -8.60
N PRO A 114 2.36 -16.89 -8.68
CA PRO A 114 3.03 -16.34 -9.84
C PRO A 114 4.39 -17.00 -10.09
N GLU A 115 4.76 -17.09 -11.35
CA GLU A 115 6.07 -17.59 -11.74
C GLU A 115 7.22 -16.77 -11.15
N GLY A 116 8.31 -17.43 -10.79
CA GLY A 116 9.50 -16.77 -10.22
C GLY A 116 9.40 -16.39 -8.75
N MET A 117 8.32 -16.77 -8.05
CA MET A 117 8.24 -16.67 -6.60
C MET A 117 8.95 -17.85 -5.92
N PRO A 118 9.68 -17.62 -4.79
CA PRO A 118 10.27 -18.70 -4.01
C PRO A 118 9.21 -19.73 -3.61
N GLY A 119 9.59 -21.02 -3.60
CA GLY A 119 8.66 -22.11 -3.31
C GLY A 119 8.01 -22.03 -1.93
N ASP A 120 8.77 -21.55 -0.95
CA ASP A 120 8.38 -21.37 0.44
C ASP A 120 7.75 -20.01 0.74
N ALA A 121 7.76 -19.05 -0.21
CA ALA A 121 7.08 -17.78 -0.04
C ALA A 121 5.57 -17.95 0.03
N GLU A 122 4.95 -17.25 0.96
CA GLU A 122 3.51 -17.29 1.21
C GLU A 122 2.80 -16.02 0.74
N LEU A 123 1.59 -16.21 0.20
CA LEU A 123 0.73 -15.09 -0.21
C LEU A 123 0.32 -14.25 1.00
N MET A 124 0.56 -12.96 0.90
CA MET A 124 -0.07 -11.98 1.78
C MET A 124 -1.48 -11.69 1.25
N ALA A 125 -2.42 -12.51 1.67
CA ALA A 125 -3.76 -12.54 1.11
C ALA A 125 -4.58 -11.32 1.54
N LEU A 126 -4.87 -10.44 0.58
CA LEU A 126 -5.78 -9.31 0.73
C LEU A 126 -7.19 -9.73 0.36
N LYS A 127 -8.13 -9.60 1.29
CA LYS A 127 -9.55 -9.73 1.02
C LYS A 127 -10.06 -8.52 0.26
N ASN A 128 -9.61 -7.32 0.69
CA ASN A 128 -9.91 -6.06 0.04
C ASN A 128 -8.89 -4.99 0.44
N MET A 129 -8.58 -4.10 -0.48
CA MET A 129 -7.82 -2.88 -0.23
C MET A 129 -8.46 -1.74 -1.00
N ILE A 130 -8.67 -0.62 -0.34
CA ILE A 130 -9.17 0.60 -0.96
C ILE A 130 -8.26 1.75 -0.55
N ALA A 131 -7.62 2.38 -1.54
CA ALA A 131 -6.93 3.64 -1.38
C ALA A 131 -7.79 4.76 -1.98
N ILE A 132 -8.20 5.70 -1.16
CA ILE A 132 -9.00 6.86 -1.55
C ILE A 132 -8.09 8.08 -1.54
N CYS A 133 -8.02 8.78 -2.66
CA CYS A 133 -7.31 10.03 -2.84
C CYS A 133 -8.33 11.15 -2.99
N ASP A 134 -8.67 11.84 -1.89
CA ASP A 134 -9.57 12.99 -1.89
C ASP A 134 -8.80 14.24 -2.32
N ILE A 135 -9.17 14.82 -3.46
CA ILE A 135 -8.55 16.02 -4.03
C ILE A 135 -9.19 17.23 -3.37
N ILE A 136 -8.52 17.79 -2.37
CA ILE A 136 -9.00 18.96 -1.62
C ILE A 136 -8.80 20.24 -2.44
N THR A 137 -7.63 20.36 -3.06
CA THR A 137 -7.30 21.39 -4.06
C THR A 137 -6.42 20.74 -5.13
N PRO A 138 -6.14 21.39 -6.27
CA PRO A 138 -5.19 20.86 -7.27
C PRO A 138 -3.82 20.49 -6.68
N HIS A 139 -3.45 21.13 -5.56
CA HIS A 139 -2.14 21.03 -4.92
C HIS A 139 -2.16 20.30 -3.57
N LYS A 140 -3.33 19.80 -3.14
CA LYS A 140 -3.49 19.13 -1.84
C LYS A 140 -4.43 17.93 -1.95
N VAL A 141 -3.96 16.78 -1.51
CA VAL A 141 -4.72 15.52 -1.55
C VAL A 141 -4.63 14.82 -0.19
N ASN A 142 -5.77 14.39 0.32
CA ASN A 142 -5.84 13.50 1.47
C ASN A 142 -5.88 12.06 1.00
N PHE A 143 -4.99 11.23 1.54
CA PHE A 143 -4.93 9.80 1.30
C PHE A 143 -5.54 9.05 2.48
N SER A 144 -6.45 8.12 2.16
CA SER A 144 -7.01 7.17 3.11
C SER A 144 -6.85 5.77 2.53
N PHE A 145 -6.09 4.94 3.20
CA PHE A 145 -5.73 3.60 2.78
C PHE A 145 -6.34 2.60 3.76
N ASN A 146 -7.26 1.76 3.30
CA ASN A 146 -7.90 0.73 4.10
C ASN A 146 -7.55 -0.64 3.53
N VAL A 147 -7.06 -1.52 4.40
CA VAL A 147 -6.61 -2.87 4.06
C VAL A 147 -7.32 -3.87 4.93
N ILE A 148 -7.93 -4.86 4.31
CA ILE A 148 -8.52 -6.01 4.97
C ILE A 148 -7.80 -7.26 4.48
N PHE A 149 -7.08 -7.93 5.37
CA PHE A 149 -6.47 -9.22 5.09
C PHE A 149 -7.49 -10.35 5.30
N ASP A 150 -7.23 -11.49 4.69
CA ASP A 150 -8.03 -12.67 4.91
C ASP A 150 -8.06 -13.09 6.39
N ASP A 151 -9.16 -13.69 6.80
CA ASP A 151 -9.37 -14.12 8.17
C ASP A 151 -8.36 -15.20 8.61
N GLU A 152 -7.82 -15.97 7.66
CA GLU A 152 -6.77 -16.96 7.88
C GLU A 152 -5.38 -16.37 8.12
N MET A 153 -5.17 -15.10 7.74
CA MET A 153 -3.91 -14.42 8.00
C MET A 153 -3.71 -14.21 9.50
N LYS A 154 -2.61 -14.76 10.00
CA LYS A 154 -2.22 -14.61 11.41
C LYS A 154 -0.99 -13.72 11.49
N PHE A 155 -1.19 -12.52 12.02
CA PHE A 155 -0.07 -11.65 12.37
C PHE A 155 0.26 -11.83 13.85
N PRO A 156 1.51 -12.17 14.20
CA PRO A 156 1.94 -12.06 15.60
C PRO A 156 1.79 -10.61 16.08
N PRO A 157 1.49 -10.36 17.37
CA PRO A 157 1.25 -9.00 17.87
C PRO A 157 2.38 -8.00 17.57
N PHE A 158 3.63 -8.46 17.57
CA PHE A 158 4.78 -7.61 17.21
C PHE A 158 4.80 -7.24 15.72
N ALA A 159 4.29 -8.12 14.85
CA ALA A 159 4.29 -7.91 13.40
C ALA A 159 3.33 -6.78 12.99
N GLU A 160 2.21 -6.60 13.68
CA GLU A 160 1.27 -5.51 13.41
C GLU A 160 1.94 -4.14 13.55
N LYS A 161 2.67 -3.93 14.64
CA LYS A 161 3.42 -2.69 14.86
C LYS A 161 4.52 -2.49 13.82
N MET A 162 5.22 -3.56 13.44
CA MET A 162 6.28 -3.49 12.44
C MET A 162 5.73 -3.23 11.04
N VAL A 163 4.61 -3.84 10.66
CA VAL A 163 3.90 -3.54 9.40
C VAL A 163 3.55 -2.06 9.34
N GLY A 164 3.02 -1.50 10.42
CA GLY A 164 2.73 -0.07 10.51
C GLY A 164 3.98 0.80 10.32
N MET A 165 5.09 0.43 10.93
CA MET A 165 6.36 1.15 10.77
C MET A 165 6.91 1.07 9.33
N ILE A 166 6.78 -0.09 8.67
CA ILE A 166 7.18 -0.28 7.27
C ILE A 166 6.30 0.59 6.36
N LEU A 167 4.98 0.56 6.53
CA LEU A 167 4.06 1.40 5.77
C LEU A 167 4.34 2.89 5.96
N TYR A 168 4.58 3.33 7.20
CA TYR A 168 4.99 4.70 7.48
C TYR A 168 6.27 5.08 6.72
N LYS A 169 7.29 4.24 6.76
CA LYS A 169 8.56 4.47 6.04
C LYS A 169 8.35 4.59 4.53
N ILE A 170 7.54 3.68 3.95
CA ILE A 170 7.21 3.67 2.52
C ILE A 170 6.55 4.99 2.11
N PHE A 171 5.46 5.35 2.75
CA PHE A 171 4.68 6.52 2.36
C PHE A 171 5.33 7.84 2.78
N LYS A 172 6.14 7.86 3.82
CA LYS A 172 6.95 9.03 4.17
C LYS A 172 7.95 9.37 3.06
N ARG A 173 8.62 8.38 2.47
CA ARG A 173 9.52 8.59 1.33
C ARG A 173 8.78 9.13 0.11
N VAL A 174 7.62 8.56 -0.21
CA VAL A 174 6.78 9.03 -1.32
C VAL A 174 6.32 10.46 -1.09
N LYS A 175 5.80 10.77 0.10
CA LYS A 175 5.38 12.12 0.47
C LYS A 175 6.53 13.11 0.35
N GLN A 176 7.70 12.82 0.93
CA GLN A 176 8.88 13.67 0.86
C GLN A 176 9.34 13.88 -0.59
N PHE A 177 9.36 12.82 -1.40
CA PHE A 177 9.73 12.94 -2.81
C PHE A 177 8.78 13.89 -3.54
N ILE A 178 7.47 13.66 -3.45
CA ILE A 178 6.47 14.45 -4.17
C ILE A 178 6.43 15.91 -3.67
N GLU A 179 6.51 16.14 -2.37
CA GLU A 179 6.48 17.49 -1.79
C GLU A 179 7.73 18.31 -2.12
N ASN A 180 8.85 17.66 -2.45
CA ASN A 180 10.10 18.32 -2.83
C ASN A 180 10.33 18.44 -4.35
N VAL A 181 9.45 17.86 -5.19
CA VAL A 181 9.54 18.04 -6.65
C VAL A 181 9.35 19.51 -6.99
N ARG A 182 10.31 20.03 -7.74
CA ARG A 182 10.31 21.40 -8.31
C ARG A 182 10.42 21.28 -9.82
N LEU A 183 9.38 21.63 -10.53
CA LEU A 183 9.38 21.75 -11.98
C LEU A 183 9.74 23.17 -12.38
#